data_aab30138307000ad022d9825a783fc7d
#
_entry.id   aab30138307000ad022d9825a783fc7d
#
_cell.length_a   1.000
_cell.length_b   1.000
_cell.length_c   1.000
_cell.angle_alpha   90.00
_cell.angle_beta   90.00
_cell.angle_gamma   90.00
#
_symmetry.space_group_name_H-M   'P 1'
#
loop_
_entity.id
_entity.type
_entity.pdbx_description
1 polymer ?
#
loop_
_entity_poly.entity_id
_entity_poly.type
_entity_poly.pdbx_seq_one_letter_code
_entity_poly.pdbx_strand_id
1 'polypeptide(L)'
;MSEPIIEITGLKNYLGGQWVHSDVNLTVEKGEILAIIGGSGSGKTTILRSLLMLLKPTDGCLKIFGQDISKLDSHQANVLRRRWGMLFQHSALFSAMTVLENITFPMREFTTLDKNFMEELAMLKISLVGLPKEAAGKFPSELSGGMQRRAAAARALAMDPELLFLDEPTTGLDPRSARQFDELILFLRDTLNLTIVMISHDIESLKRTTDRIAFLGEGKVLDIGPLDNLIKNKHPLIAEYFSKL
;
A
#
# COMPACT_ATOMS: atom_id res chain seq x y z
N MET A 1 19.67 8.33 -13.46
CA MET A 1 18.30 8.24 -12.90
C MET A 1 18.11 6.79 -12.48
N SER A 2 17.67 6.53 -11.27
CA SER A 2 17.36 5.17 -10.80
C SER A 2 16.17 4.64 -11.61
N GLU A 3 16.16 3.34 -11.92
CA GLU A 3 15.01 2.72 -12.56
C GLU A 3 13.81 2.78 -11.57
N PRO A 4 12.60 3.15 -12.06
CA PRO A 4 11.42 3.18 -11.22
C PRO A 4 11.06 1.77 -10.73
N ILE A 5 10.54 1.69 -9.50
CA ILE A 5 10.14 0.39 -8.91
C ILE A 5 8.83 -0.13 -9.52
N ILE A 6 7.95 0.79 -9.94
CA ILE A 6 6.71 0.50 -10.68
C ILE A 6 6.69 1.40 -11.92
N GLU A 7 6.35 0.80 -13.07
CA GLU A 7 6.15 1.49 -14.34
C GLU A 7 4.86 0.99 -14.99
N ILE A 8 3.93 1.90 -15.20
CA ILE A 8 2.65 1.65 -15.86
C ILE A 8 2.61 2.47 -17.14
N THR A 9 2.34 1.80 -18.27
CA THR A 9 2.24 2.45 -19.58
C THR A 9 0.97 1.99 -20.28
N GLY A 10 0.07 2.95 -20.56
CA GLY A 10 -1.16 2.71 -21.31
C GLY A 10 -2.09 1.65 -20.71
N LEU A 11 -2.09 1.48 -19.38
CA LEU A 11 -2.84 0.42 -18.73
C LEU A 11 -4.35 0.65 -18.87
N LYS A 12 -5.05 -0.41 -19.28
CA LYS A 12 -6.50 -0.43 -19.47
C LYS A 12 -7.14 -1.55 -18.67
N ASN A 13 -8.28 -1.24 -18.07
CA ASN A 13 -9.10 -2.22 -17.36
C ASN A 13 -10.57 -2.09 -17.79
N TYR A 14 -11.10 -3.15 -18.42
CA TYR A 14 -12.51 -3.28 -18.78
C TYR A 14 -13.19 -4.24 -17.81
N LEU A 15 -14.12 -3.73 -17.00
CA LEU A 15 -14.77 -4.51 -15.95
C LEU A 15 -16.28 -4.19 -15.92
N GLY A 16 -17.10 -5.23 -15.76
CA GLY A 16 -18.54 -5.05 -15.64
C GLY A 16 -19.19 -4.34 -16.83
N GLY A 17 -18.67 -4.53 -18.05
CA GLY A 17 -19.22 -3.93 -19.26
C GLY A 17 -18.77 -2.50 -19.53
N GLN A 18 -17.80 -1.94 -18.75
CA GLN A 18 -17.32 -0.57 -18.93
C GLN A 18 -15.81 -0.45 -18.74
N TRP A 19 -15.22 0.59 -19.33
CA TRP A 19 -13.84 0.95 -19.09
C TRP A 19 -13.71 1.67 -17.76
N VAL A 20 -13.03 1.03 -16.81
CA VAL A 20 -12.62 1.66 -15.54
C VAL A 20 -11.35 2.47 -15.75
N HIS A 21 -10.40 1.90 -16.50
CA HIS A 21 -9.19 2.58 -16.94
C HIS A 21 -9.08 2.49 -18.46
N SER A 22 -8.76 3.61 -19.10
CA SER A 22 -8.63 3.72 -20.55
C SER A 22 -7.21 3.98 -21.02
N ASP A 23 -6.39 4.67 -20.19
CA ASP A 23 -4.99 4.99 -20.48
C ASP A 23 -4.26 5.48 -19.21
N VAL A 24 -3.96 4.56 -18.29
CA VAL A 24 -3.22 4.91 -17.08
C VAL A 24 -1.73 4.82 -17.36
N ASN A 25 -1.03 5.95 -17.12
CA ASN A 25 0.42 6.08 -17.17
C ASN A 25 0.90 6.57 -15.80
N LEU A 26 1.83 5.85 -15.16
CA LEU A 26 2.31 6.15 -13.81
C LEU A 26 3.68 5.53 -13.58
N THR A 27 4.57 6.28 -12.94
CA THR A 27 5.84 5.76 -12.43
C THR A 27 5.94 5.96 -10.93
N VAL A 28 6.52 4.99 -10.23
CA VAL A 28 6.84 5.08 -8.80
C VAL A 28 8.35 4.94 -8.65
N GLU A 29 8.98 5.96 -8.09
CA GLU A 29 10.42 5.96 -7.87
C GLU A 29 10.79 5.17 -6.61
N LYS A 30 12.00 4.63 -6.57
CA LYS A 30 12.47 3.89 -5.40
C LYS A 30 12.64 4.82 -4.19
N GLY A 31 12.06 4.43 -3.04
CA GLY A 31 12.14 5.16 -1.78
C GLY A 31 11.13 6.29 -1.62
N GLU A 32 10.27 6.55 -2.62
CA GLU A 32 9.20 7.55 -2.47
C GLU A 32 7.94 6.98 -1.80
N ILE A 33 7.13 7.88 -1.27
CA ILE A 33 5.75 7.65 -0.89
C ILE A 33 4.86 8.31 -1.94
N LEU A 34 4.27 7.50 -2.82
CA LEU A 34 3.29 7.94 -3.80
C LEU A 34 1.87 7.65 -3.31
N ALA A 35 1.01 8.65 -3.28
CA ALA A 35 -0.42 8.43 -3.07
C ALA A 35 -1.20 8.42 -4.39
N ILE A 36 -2.23 7.59 -4.46
CA ILE A 36 -3.23 7.59 -5.53
C ILE A 36 -4.54 8.10 -4.93
N ILE A 37 -5.00 9.26 -5.43
CA ILE A 37 -6.25 9.89 -5.00
C ILE A 37 -7.22 10.03 -6.17
N GLY A 38 -8.46 10.42 -5.89
CA GLY A 38 -9.49 10.65 -6.90
C GLY A 38 -10.89 10.42 -6.34
N GLY A 39 -11.91 10.81 -7.07
CA GLY A 39 -13.30 10.67 -6.67
C GLY A 39 -13.75 9.23 -6.42
N SER A 40 -14.91 9.04 -5.81
CA SER A 40 -15.52 7.71 -5.68
C SER A 40 -15.75 7.11 -7.07
N GLY A 41 -15.41 5.82 -7.23
CA GLY A 41 -15.54 5.13 -8.53
C GLY A 41 -14.46 5.45 -9.56
N SER A 42 -13.45 6.29 -9.26
CA SER A 42 -12.36 6.60 -10.21
C SER A 42 -11.44 5.41 -10.55
N GLY A 43 -11.59 4.25 -9.87
CA GLY A 43 -10.80 3.06 -10.17
C GLY A 43 -9.59 2.83 -9.26
N LYS A 44 -9.39 3.57 -8.17
CA LYS A 44 -8.24 3.42 -7.26
C LYS A 44 -8.04 1.98 -6.78
N THR A 45 -9.10 1.34 -6.32
CA THR A 45 -9.04 -0.07 -5.90
C THR A 45 -8.73 -1.01 -7.07
N THR A 46 -9.17 -0.67 -8.27
CA THR A 46 -8.90 -1.47 -9.48
C THR A 46 -7.42 -1.39 -9.86
N ILE A 47 -6.81 -0.20 -9.84
CA ILE A 47 -5.38 -0.06 -10.11
C ILE A 47 -4.55 -0.75 -9.03
N LEU A 48 -4.93 -0.63 -7.75
CA LEU A 48 -4.26 -1.34 -6.66
C LEU A 48 -4.33 -2.86 -6.85
N ARG A 49 -5.49 -3.41 -7.24
CA ARG A 49 -5.61 -4.85 -7.54
C ARG A 49 -4.74 -5.28 -8.71
N SER A 50 -4.56 -4.42 -9.73
CA SER A 50 -3.64 -4.69 -10.83
C SER A 50 -2.20 -4.69 -10.36
N LEU A 51 -1.78 -3.72 -9.51
CA LEU A 51 -0.46 -3.65 -8.90
C LEU A 51 -0.16 -4.87 -8.00
N LEU A 52 -1.15 -5.33 -7.25
CA LEU A 52 -1.03 -6.53 -6.42
C LEU A 52 -1.09 -7.85 -7.23
N MET A 53 -1.22 -7.77 -8.54
CA MET A 53 -1.41 -8.93 -9.43
C MET A 53 -2.64 -9.78 -9.06
N LEU A 54 -3.66 -9.16 -8.46
CA LEU A 54 -4.97 -9.77 -8.18
C LEU A 54 -5.96 -9.57 -9.33
N LEU A 55 -5.66 -8.66 -10.24
CA LEU A 55 -6.42 -8.37 -11.45
C LEU A 55 -5.45 -8.24 -12.61
N LYS A 56 -5.66 -9.06 -13.67
CA LYS A 56 -4.90 -8.92 -14.90
C LYS A 56 -5.46 -7.73 -15.70
N PRO A 57 -4.64 -6.74 -16.07
CA PRO A 57 -5.07 -5.66 -16.96
C PRO A 57 -5.61 -6.20 -18.29
N THR A 58 -6.56 -5.49 -18.88
CA THR A 58 -7.11 -5.84 -20.20
C THR A 58 -6.10 -5.54 -21.30
N ASP A 59 -5.34 -4.44 -21.16
CA ASP A 59 -4.33 -4.00 -22.12
C ASP A 59 -3.29 -3.08 -21.42
N GLY A 60 -2.21 -2.77 -22.08
CA GLY A 60 -1.12 -1.94 -21.58
C GLY A 60 -0.02 -2.76 -20.92
N CYS A 61 1.00 -2.07 -20.40
CA CYS A 61 2.16 -2.66 -19.76
C CYS A 61 2.23 -2.24 -18.29
N LEU A 62 2.47 -3.20 -17.41
CA LEU A 62 2.74 -2.97 -15.99
C LEU A 62 4.02 -3.73 -15.62
N LYS A 63 5.05 -2.96 -15.25
CA LYS A 63 6.29 -3.51 -14.71
C LYS A 63 6.41 -3.22 -13.22
N ILE A 64 6.85 -4.20 -12.46
CA ILE A 64 7.19 -4.07 -11.04
C ILE A 64 8.59 -4.64 -10.86
N PHE A 65 9.48 -3.88 -10.23
CA PHE A 65 10.92 -4.20 -10.13
C PHE A 65 11.55 -4.52 -11.50
N GLY A 66 11.18 -3.75 -12.55
CA GLY A 66 11.65 -3.95 -13.92
C GLY A 66 11.04 -5.15 -14.67
N GLN A 67 10.22 -5.99 -14.01
CA GLN A 67 9.63 -7.17 -14.60
C GLN A 67 8.21 -6.90 -15.10
N ASP A 68 7.95 -7.17 -16.38
CA ASP A 68 6.61 -7.11 -16.98
C ASP A 68 5.74 -8.25 -16.43
N ILE A 69 4.75 -7.88 -15.60
CA ILE A 69 3.92 -8.87 -14.90
C ILE A 69 3.07 -9.73 -15.83
N SER A 70 2.80 -9.26 -17.06
CA SER A 70 2.01 -10.01 -18.05
C SER A 70 2.75 -11.23 -18.62
N LYS A 71 4.10 -11.23 -18.51
CA LYS A 71 5.00 -12.25 -19.05
C LYS A 71 5.45 -13.27 -18.00
N LEU A 72 5.09 -13.07 -16.73
CA LEU A 72 5.52 -13.95 -15.64
C LEU A 72 4.69 -15.23 -15.63
N ASP A 73 5.37 -16.35 -15.43
CA ASP A 73 4.71 -17.60 -15.06
C ASP A 73 4.28 -17.56 -13.57
N SER A 74 3.54 -18.58 -13.13
CA SER A 74 3.01 -18.64 -11.77
C SER A 74 4.11 -18.68 -10.69
N HIS A 75 5.25 -19.31 -10.96
CA HIS A 75 6.37 -19.38 -10.03
C HIS A 75 7.04 -18.01 -9.91
N GLN A 76 7.39 -17.40 -11.03
CA GLN A 76 7.98 -16.06 -11.08
C GLN A 76 7.07 -15.01 -10.42
N ALA A 77 5.76 -15.08 -10.68
CA ALA A 77 4.76 -14.22 -10.05
C ALA A 77 4.75 -14.37 -8.52
N ASN A 78 4.83 -15.61 -8.00
CA ASN A 78 4.88 -15.87 -6.57
C ASN A 78 6.18 -15.36 -5.93
N VAL A 79 7.33 -15.52 -6.60
CA VAL A 79 8.60 -14.96 -6.14
C VAL A 79 8.53 -13.44 -6.07
N LEU A 80 7.96 -12.81 -7.12
CA LEU A 80 7.84 -11.35 -7.17
C LEU A 80 6.93 -10.83 -6.05
N ARG A 81 5.78 -11.49 -5.79
CA ARG A 81 4.83 -11.09 -4.74
C ARG A 81 5.43 -11.06 -3.33
N ARG A 82 6.47 -11.83 -3.05
CA ARG A 82 7.15 -11.83 -1.74
C ARG A 82 7.94 -10.55 -1.47
N ARG A 83 8.19 -9.73 -2.50
CA ARG A 83 8.95 -8.49 -2.40
C ARG A 83 8.10 -7.29 -1.99
N TRP A 84 6.79 -7.46 -1.83
CA TRP A 84 5.92 -6.40 -1.30
C TRP A 84 5.04 -6.87 -0.17
N GLY A 85 4.69 -5.93 0.70
CA GLY A 85 3.68 -6.09 1.74
C GLY A 85 2.40 -5.34 1.41
N MET A 86 1.30 -5.73 2.05
CA MET A 86 0.00 -5.08 1.89
C MET A 86 -0.66 -4.84 3.24
N LEU A 87 -1.11 -3.58 3.46
CA LEU A 87 -1.97 -3.19 4.56
C LEU A 87 -3.34 -2.80 4.00
N PHE A 88 -4.35 -3.58 4.35
CA PHE A 88 -5.74 -3.36 3.94
C PHE A 88 -6.47 -2.38 4.86
N GLN A 89 -7.50 -1.72 4.33
CA GLN A 89 -8.31 -0.70 5.01
C GLN A 89 -8.80 -1.11 6.41
N HIS A 90 -9.19 -2.36 6.60
CA HIS A 90 -9.66 -2.89 7.90
C HIS A 90 -8.63 -3.79 8.58
N SER A 91 -7.32 -3.52 8.38
CA SER A 91 -6.19 -4.33 8.89
C SER A 91 -6.16 -5.77 8.39
N ALA A 92 -7.30 -6.39 8.12
CA ALA A 92 -7.47 -7.75 7.62
C ALA A 92 -6.66 -8.81 8.41
N LEU A 93 -6.51 -8.60 9.72
CA LEU A 93 -5.89 -9.59 10.60
C LEU A 93 -6.79 -10.84 10.70
N PHE A 94 -6.19 -12.00 10.75
CA PHE A 94 -6.90 -13.24 11.02
C PHE A 94 -7.40 -13.22 12.47
N SER A 95 -8.71 -13.16 12.65
CA SER A 95 -9.36 -13.00 13.96
C SER A 95 -9.13 -14.18 14.92
N ALA A 96 -8.90 -15.37 14.37
CA ALA A 96 -8.63 -16.60 15.11
C ALA A 96 -7.14 -16.81 15.42
N MET A 97 -6.27 -15.86 15.09
CA MET A 97 -4.84 -15.90 15.32
C MET A 97 -4.42 -14.74 16.22
N THR A 98 -3.46 -14.97 17.10
CA THR A 98 -2.79 -13.92 17.87
C THR A 98 -2.02 -12.97 16.95
N VAL A 99 -1.55 -11.83 17.48
CA VAL A 99 -0.67 -10.91 16.74
C VAL A 99 0.58 -11.62 16.27
N LEU A 100 1.22 -12.40 17.12
CA LEU A 100 2.43 -13.17 16.78
C LEU A 100 2.15 -14.14 15.63
N GLU A 101 1.06 -14.89 15.70
CA GLU A 101 0.65 -15.83 14.65
C GLU A 101 0.31 -15.13 13.34
N ASN A 102 -0.36 -13.97 13.39
CA ASN A 102 -0.62 -13.15 12.21
C ASN A 102 0.67 -12.72 11.51
N ILE A 103 1.71 -12.34 12.27
CA ILE A 103 2.98 -11.87 11.70
C ILE A 103 3.83 -13.05 11.21
N THR A 104 3.83 -14.18 11.91
CA THR A 104 4.56 -15.38 11.48
C THR A 104 3.88 -16.11 10.32
N PHE A 105 2.59 -15.87 10.06
CA PHE A 105 1.84 -16.55 9.00
C PHE A 105 2.51 -16.46 7.61
N PRO A 106 2.87 -15.27 7.09
CA PRO A 106 3.58 -15.20 5.79
C PRO A 106 4.92 -15.94 5.80
N MET A 107 5.66 -15.88 6.90
CA MET A 107 6.96 -16.58 7.01
C MET A 107 6.76 -18.10 6.91
N ARG A 108 5.75 -18.63 7.60
CA ARG A 108 5.41 -20.06 7.58
C ARG A 108 4.98 -20.55 6.19
N GLU A 109 4.22 -19.71 5.45
CA GLU A 109 3.73 -20.11 4.13
C GLU A 109 4.81 -20.03 3.04
N PHE A 110 5.79 -19.13 3.19
CA PHE A 110 6.71 -18.79 2.11
C PHE A 110 8.18 -19.07 2.40
N THR A 111 8.53 -19.59 3.59
CA THR A 111 9.91 -19.92 3.99
C THR A 111 10.01 -21.29 4.62
N THR A 112 11.24 -21.75 4.81
CA THR A 112 11.57 -22.98 5.54
C THR A 112 12.21 -22.69 6.89
N LEU A 113 12.03 -21.49 7.44
CA LEU A 113 12.56 -21.09 8.74
C LEU A 113 11.94 -21.94 9.85
N ASP A 114 12.72 -22.22 10.89
CA ASP A 114 12.18 -22.89 12.07
C ASP A 114 11.24 -21.96 12.86
N LYS A 115 10.38 -22.57 13.67
CA LYS A 115 9.33 -21.84 14.40
C LYS A 115 9.91 -20.81 15.35
N ASN A 116 10.97 -21.13 16.11
CA ASN A 116 11.51 -20.22 17.12
C ASN A 116 12.12 -19.00 16.44
N PHE A 117 12.82 -19.20 15.33
CA PHE A 117 13.41 -18.10 14.57
C PHE A 117 12.32 -17.19 13.94
N MET A 118 11.22 -17.76 13.42
CA MET A 118 10.08 -16.96 12.95
C MET A 118 9.45 -16.12 14.06
N GLU A 119 9.31 -16.68 15.28
CA GLU A 119 8.79 -15.97 16.44
C GLU A 119 9.73 -14.83 16.87
N GLU A 120 11.03 -15.02 16.87
CA GLU A 120 12.02 -13.97 17.14
C GLU A 120 11.92 -12.83 16.11
N LEU A 121 11.86 -13.15 14.82
CA LEU A 121 11.66 -12.16 13.75
C LEU A 121 10.34 -11.40 13.93
N ALA A 122 9.25 -12.09 14.27
CA ALA A 122 7.96 -11.46 14.50
C ALA A 122 8.01 -10.52 15.70
N MET A 123 8.72 -10.87 16.78
CA MET A 123 8.92 -9.98 17.93
C MET A 123 9.70 -8.72 17.55
N LEU A 124 10.69 -8.83 16.65
CA LEU A 124 11.37 -7.64 16.10
C LEU A 124 10.41 -6.76 15.32
N LYS A 125 9.51 -7.34 14.48
CA LYS A 125 8.49 -6.55 13.75
C LYS A 125 7.49 -5.89 14.69
N ILE A 126 7.07 -6.57 15.77
CA ILE A 126 6.21 -6.00 16.83
C ILE A 126 6.88 -4.77 17.46
N SER A 127 8.14 -4.89 17.80
CA SER A 127 8.92 -3.77 18.36
C SER A 127 9.09 -2.63 17.36
N LEU A 128 9.38 -2.94 16.09
CA LEU A 128 9.60 -1.98 15.01
C LEU A 128 8.38 -1.09 14.76
N VAL A 129 7.17 -1.65 14.84
CA VAL A 129 5.93 -0.88 14.69
C VAL A 129 5.46 -0.21 15.99
N GLY A 130 6.25 -0.29 17.06
CA GLY A 130 5.95 0.34 18.35
C GLY A 130 4.78 -0.30 19.10
N LEU A 131 4.57 -1.60 18.92
CA LEU A 131 3.66 -2.36 19.78
C LEU A 131 4.38 -2.86 21.03
N PRO A 132 3.70 -2.90 22.20
CA PRO A 132 4.26 -3.52 23.40
C PRO A 132 4.40 -5.04 23.20
N LYS A 133 5.41 -5.64 23.83
CA LYS A 133 5.69 -7.09 23.69
C LYS A 133 4.50 -7.97 24.07
N GLU A 134 3.73 -7.53 25.05
CA GLU A 134 2.53 -8.22 25.54
C GLU A 134 1.41 -8.31 24.49
N ALA A 135 1.47 -7.47 23.46
CA ALA A 135 0.51 -7.54 22.34
C ALA A 135 0.70 -8.81 21.52
N ALA A 136 1.88 -9.44 21.54
CA ALA A 136 2.17 -10.64 20.76
C ALA A 136 1.17 -11.78 20.96
N GLY A 137 0.78 -12.01 22.22
CA GLY A 137 -0.18 -13.06 22.60
C GLY A 137 -1.66 -12.68 22.50
N LYS A 138 -1.98 -11.43 22.14
CA LYS A 138 -3.36 -10.95 22.05
C LYS A 138 -3.98 -11.28 20.70
N PHE A 139 -5.30 -11.51 20.71
CA PHE A 139 -6.10 -11.58 19.49
C PHE A 139 -6.47 -10.18 18.99
N PRO A 140 -6.77 -10.01 17.69
CA PRO A 140 -7.17 -8.72 17.13
C PRO A 140 -8.31 -8.03 17.88
N SER A 141 -9.29 -8.78 18.39
CA SER A 141 -10.42 -8.26 19.17
C SER A 141 -10.03 -7.61 20.51
N GLU A 142 -8.83 -7.90 21.01
CA GLU A 142 -8.32 -7.36 22.28
C GLU A 142 -7.47 -6.10 22.08
N LEU A 143 -7.32 -5.64 20.83
CA LEU A 143 -6.50 -4.50 20.46
C LEU A 143 -7.34 -3.27 20.15
N SER A 144 -6.83 -2.08 20.47
CA SER A 144 -7.39 -0.83 19.94
C SER A 144 -7.22 -0.77 18.41
N GLY A 145 -8.01 0.09 17.73
CA GLY A 145 -7.91 0.25 16.27
C GLY A 145 -6.50 0.63 15.81
N GLY A 146 -5.83 1.53 16.53
CA GLY A 146 -4.45 1.89 16.26
C GLY A 146 -3.46 0.72 16.44
N MET A 147 -3.65 -0.10 17.49
CA MET A 147 -2.84 -1.31 17.70
C MET A 147 -3.09 -2.36 16.61
N GLN A 148 -4.34 -2.55 16.18
CA GLN A 148 -4.66 -3.45 15.05
C GLN A 148 -3.95 -2.98 13.77
N ARG A 149 -3.92 -1.66 13.51
CA ARG A 149 -3.26 -1.09 12.34
C ARG A 149 -1.75 -1.32 12.39
N ARG A 150 -1.12 -1.15 13.56
CA ARG A 150 0.30 -1.45 13.77
C ARG A 150 0.60 -2.95 13.62
N ALA A 151 -0.24 -3.83 14.14
CA ALA A 151 -0.09 -5.28 13.97
C ALA A 151 -0.20 -5.70 12.49
N ALA A 152 -1.13 -5.09 11.74
CA ALA A 152 -1.24 -5.31 10.31
C ALA A 152 -0.02 -4.79 9.52
N ALA A 153 0.56 -3.65 9.94
CA ALA A 153 1.82 -3.16 9.39
C ALA A 153 2.98 -4.12 9.68
N ALA A 154 3.08 -4.65 10.92
CA ALA A 154 4.09 -5.65 11.27
C ALA A 154 3.97 -6.92 10.41
N ARG A 155 2.74 -7.40 10.17
CA ARG A 155 2.49 -8.52 9.25
C ARG A 155 2.89 -8.20 7.81
N ALA A 156 2.58 -7.00 7.32
CA ALA A 156 2.98 -6.58 5.98
C ALA A 156 4.50 -6.52 5.81
N LEU A 157 5.24 -6.28 6.90
CA LEU A 157 6.71 -6.24 6.94
C LEU A 157 7.34 -7.60 7.21
N ALA A 158 6.57 -8.66 7.40
CA ALA A 158 7.07 -9.97 7.84
C ALA A 158 8.13 -10.59 6.92
N MET A 159 8.02 -10.32 5.62
CA MET A 159 8.93 -10.86 4.58
C MET A 159 10.02 -9.86 4.14
N ASP A 160 10.28 -8.81 4.92
CA ASP A 160 11.23 -7.74 4.58
C ASP A 160 11.03 -7.17 3.17
N PRO A 161 9.83 -6.65 2.87
CA PRO A 161 9.49 -6.15 1.54
C PRO A 161 10.31 -4.91 1.17
N GLU A 162 10.49 -4.67 -0.13
CA GLU A 162 11.04 -3.43 -0.68
C GLU A 162 9.94 -2.41 -1.04
N LEU A 163 8.71 -2.89 -1.20
CA LEU A 163 7.54 -2.10 -1.58
C LEU A 163 6.38 -2.39 -0.63
N LEU A 164 5.70 -1.35 -0.18
CA LEU A 164 4.55 -1.47 0.70
C LEU A 164 3.32 -0.80 0.08
N PHE A 165 2.24 -1.54 -0.03
CA PHE A 165 0.95 -1.00 -0.44
C PHE A 165 0.08 -0.73 0.78
N LEU A 166 -0.55 0.45 0.83
CA LEU A 166 -1.44 0.86 1.91
C LEU A 166 -2.79 1.27 1.33
N ASP A 167 -3.85 0.59 1.72
CA ASP A 167 -5.22 0.93 1.32
C ASP A 167 -5.93 1.61 2.49
N GLU A 168 -6.14 2.93 2.39
CA GLU A 168 -6.81 3.76 3.39
C GLU A 168 -6.25 3.55 4.81
N PRO A 169 -4.94 3.76 5.04
CA PRO A 169 -4.26 3.32 6.26
C PRO A 169 -4.73 4.02 7.54
N THR A 170 -5.25 5.25 7.45
CA THR A 170 -5.70 6.05 8.61
C THR A 170 -7.21 6.08 8.78
N THR A 171 -7.97 5.54 7.82
CA THR A 171 -9.43 5.55 7.85
C THR A 171 -9.98 4.83 9.08
N GLY A 172 -10.88 5.50 9.81
CA GLY A 172 -11.49 4.98 11.03
C GLY A 172 -10.65 5.11 12.30
N LEU A 173 -9.47 5.72 12.22
CA LEU A 173 -8.68 6.08 13.40
C LEU A 173 -9.10 7.48 13.90
N ASP A 174 -8.96 7.70 15.20
CA ASP A 174 -9.03 9.04 15.75
C ASP A 174 -7.84 9.90 15.27
N PRO A 175 -7.94 11.25 15.29
CA PRO A 175 -6.90 12.13 14.71
C PRO A 175 -5.51 11.92 15.31
N ARG A 176 -5.41 11.59 16.60
CA ARG A 176 -4.13 11.34 17.28
C ARG A 176 -3.52 10.02 16.80
N SER A 177 -4.32 8.97 16.74
CA SER A 177 -3.89 7.64 16.24
C SER A 177 -3.50 7.69 14.77
N ALA A 178 -4.24 8.44 13.94
CA ALA A 178 -3.91 8.65 12.52
C ALA A 178 -2.54 9.32 12.38
N ARG A 179 -2.30 10.41 13.11
CA ARG A 179 -1.00 11.11 13.09
C ARG A 179 0.15 10.20 13.53
N GLN A 180 -0.04 9.44 14.61
CA GLN A 180 0.98 8.50 15.09
C GLN A 180 1.25 7.38 14.07
N PHE A 181 0.26 7.00 13.29
CA PHE A 181 0.44 6.01 12.22
C PHE A 181 1.18 6.61 11.02
N ASP A 182 0.90 7.87 10.65
CA ASP A 182 1.66 8.60 9.63
C ASP A 182 3.15 8.71 10.01
N GLU A 183 3.43 9.07 11.26
CA GLU A 183 4.80 9.13 11.79
C GLU A 183 5.50 7.76 11.73
N LEU A 184 4.77 6.67 12.01
CA LEU A 184 5.27 5.30 11.84
C LEU A 184 5.60 4.99 10.38
N ILE A 185 4.74 5.36 9.43
CA ILE A 185 4.98 5.12 8.00
C ILE A 185 6.23 5.83 7.51
N LEU A 186 6.44 7.09 7.90
CA LEU A 186 7.66 7.84 7.60
C LEU A 186 8.89 7.17 8.21
N PHE A 187 8.83 6.80 9.48
CA PHE A 187 9.90 6.08 10.17
C PHE A 187 10.27 4.76 9.45
N LEU A 188 9.26 3.98 9.06
CA LEU A 188 9.49 2.71 8.35
C LEU A 188 10.10 2.94 6.98
N ARG A 189 9.62 3.93 6.20
CA ARG A 189 10.22 4.31 4.93
C ARG A 189 11.71 4.62 5.08
N ASP A 190 12.04 5.51 6.01
CA ASP A 190 13.40 6.01 6.18
C ASP A 190 14.34 4.94 6.75
N THR A 191 13.87 4.13 7.72
CA THR A 191 14.68 3.10 8.38
C THR A 191 14.93 1.89 7.48
N LEU A 192 13.92 1.47 6.70
CA LEU A 192 13.97 0.27 5.88
C LEU A 192 14.17 0.57 4.39
N ASN A 193 14.30 1.86 4.01
CA ASN A 193 14.38 2.31 2.61
C ASN A 193 13.23 1.77 1.75
N LEU A 194 12.01 1.79 2.30
CA LEU A 194 10.81 1.31 1.63
C LEU A 194 10.33 2.27 0.56
N THR A 195 9.82 1.72 -0.52
CA THR A 195 8.92 2.45 -1.42
C THR A 195 7.49 2.19 -0.98
N ILE A 196 6.65 3.22 -0.98
CA ILE A 196 5.27 3.09 -0.50
C ILE A 196 4.30 3.63 -1.54
N VAL A 197 3.29 2.83 -1.87
CA VAL A 197 2.14 3.27 -2.66
C VAL A 197 0.91 3.21 -1.78
N MET A 198 0.23 4.35 -1.61
CA MET A 198 -0.98 4.40 -0.78
C MET A 198 -2.20 4.89 -1.53
N ILE A 199 -3.37 4.41 -1.14
CA ILE A 199 -4.64 5.04 -1.45
C ILE A 199 -5.08 5.75 -0.18
N SER A 200 -5.42 7.04 -0.26
CA SER A 200 -5.99 7.78 0.85
C SER A 200 -6.86 8.93 0.34
N HIS A 201 -7.79 9.37 1.16
CA HIS A 201 -8.57 10.58 0.97
C HIS A 201 -8.37 11.59 2.12
N ASP A 202 -7.53 11.26 3.09
CA ASP A 202 -7.19 12.13 4.23
C ASP A 202 -6.08 13.11 3.83
N ILE A 203 -6.46 14.36 3.54
CA ILE A 203 -5.54 15.43 3.08
C ILE A 203 -4.46 15.73 4.11
N GLU A 204 -4.78 15.69 5.38
CA GLU A 204 -3.79 15.95 6.44
C GLU A 204 -2.74 14.84 6.50
N SER A 205 -3.15 13.59 6.32
CA SER A 205 -2.24 12.45 6.19
C SER A 205 -1.39 12.57 4.92
N LEU A 206 -2.00 12.86 3.77
CA LEU A 206 -1.31 13.07 2.50
C LEU A 206 -0.25 14.16 2.60
N LYS A 207 -0.60 15.32 3.19
CA LYS A 207 0.32 16.44 3.39
C LYS A 207 1.55 16.07 4.24
N ARG A 208 1.37 15.20 5.23
CA ARG A 208 2.45 14.77 6.13
C ARG A 208 3.36 13.72 5.53
N THR A 209 2.82 12.84 4.70
CA THR A 209 3.50 11.59 4.36
C THR A 209 3.96 11.49 2.92
N THR A 210 3.30 12.17 1.97
CA THR A 210 3.54 11.89 0.55
C THR A 210 4.58 12.80 -0.09
N ASP A 211 5.41 12.23 -0.93
CA ASP A 211 6.33 12.97 -1.80
C ASP A 211 5.61 13.42 -3.07
N ARG A 212 4.81 12.53 -3.66
CA ARG A 212 4.02 12.77 -4.86
C ARG A 212 2.62 12.16 -4.72
N ILE A 213 1.68 12.77 -5.42
CA ILE A 213 0.29 12.31 -5.48
C ILE A 213 -0.12 12.20 -6.94
N ALA A 214 -0.69 11.07 -7.33
CA ALA A 214 -1.31 10.84 -8.63
C ALA A 214 -2.83 11.00 -8.50
N PHE A 215 -3.42 11.94 -9.23
CA PHE A 215 -4.87 12.12 -9.28
C PHE A 215 -5.48 11.27 -10.39
N LEU A 216 -6.28 10.28 -9.99
CA LEU A 216 -6.95 9.36 -10.90
C LEU A 216 -8.37 9.86 -11.22
N GLY A 217 -8.66 10.09 -12.47
CA GLY A 217 -9.96 10.52 -12.97
C GLY A 217 -10.12 10.20 -14.46
N GLU A 218 -11.33 10.10 -14.96
CA GLU A 218 -11.65 9.83 -16.38
C GLU A 218 -10.94 8.60 -16.95
N GLY A 219 -10.66 7.60 -16.09
CA GLY A 219 -9.95 6.38 -16.50
C GLY A 219 -8.45 6.55 -16.74
N LYS A 220 -7.84 7.65 -16.32
CA LYS A 220 -6.41 7.96 -16.49
C LYS A 220 -5.86 8.75 -15.31
N VAL A 221 -4.53 8.89 -15.22
CA VAL A 221 -3.89 9.86 -14.32
C VAL A 221 -4.00 11.23 -14.96
N LEU A 222 -4.75 12.14 -14.32
CA LEU A 222 -4.99 13.49 -14.81
C LEU A 222 -3.84 14.44 -14.50
N ASP A 223 -3.21 14.24 -13.34
CA ASP A 223 -2.03 14.98 -12.92
C ASP A 223 -1.26 14.21 -11.86
N ILE A 224 0.04 14.50 -11.73
CA ILE A 224 0.92 13.90 -10.75
C ILE A 224 1.96 14.91 -10.26
N GLY A 225 2.11 15.03 -8.96
CA GLY A 225 3.07 15.95 -8.35
C GLY A 225 2.88 16.11 -6.86
N PRO A 226 3.62 17.04 -6.24
CA PRO A 226 3.40 17.42 -4.84
C PRO A 226 1.99 17.95 -4.60
N LEU A 227 1.45 17.75 -3.39
CA LEU A 227 0.09 18.15 -3.02
C LEU A 227 -0.20 19.63 -3.31
N ASP A 228 0.74 20.52 -3.01
CA ASP A 228 0.59 21.97 -3.23
C ASP A 228 0.37 22.36 -4.69
N ASN A 229 0.89 21.55 -5.62
CA ASN A 229 0.69 21.75 -7.06
C ASN A 229 -0.70 21.27 -7.49
N LEU A 230 -1.12 20.09 -7.00
CA LEU A 230 -2.43 19.55 -7.32
C LEU A 230 -3.57 20.41 -6.79
N ILE A 231 -3.44 20.99 -5.59
CA ILE A 231 -4.45 21.91 -5.02
C ILE A 231 -4.67 23.14 -5.94
N LYS A 232 -3.64 23.59 -6.64
CA LYS A 232 -3.69 24.75 -7.56
C LYS A 232 -4.08 24.36 -8.99
N ASN A 233 -4.29 23.08 -9.27
CA ASN A 233 -4.62 22.60 -10.60
C ASN A 233 -6.02 23.08 -11.02
N LYS A 234 -6.13 23.57 -12.26
CA LYS A 234 -7.36 24.13 -12.81
C LYS A 234 -8.26 23.09 -13.50
N HIS A 235 -7.83 21.82 -13.55
CA HIS A 235 -8.66 20.77 -14.12
C HIS A 235 -9.96 20.64 -13.30
N PRO A 236 -11.15 20.64 -13.93
CA PRO A 236 -12.44 20.71 -13.21
C PRO A 236 -12.59 19.66 -12.11
N LEU A 237 -12.25 18.39 -12.40
CA LEU A 237 -12.36 17.29 -11.43
C LEU A 237 -11.37 17.45 -10.26
N ILE A 238 -10.17 17.95 -10.50
CA ILE A 238 -9.17 18.15 -9.45
C ILE A 238 -9.58 19.31 -8.56
N ALA A 239 -9.98 20.45 -9.18
CA ALA A 239 -10.45 21.63 -8.46
C ALA A 239 -11.71 21.31 -7.62
N GLU A 240 -12.67 20.57 -8.19
CA GLU A 240 -13.86 20.13 -7.46
C GLU A 240 -13.52 19.20 -6.28
N TYR A 241 -12.57 18.28 -6.46
CA TYR A 241 -12.13 17.36 -5.40
C TYR A 241 -11.60 18.12 -4.19
N PHE A 242 -10.69 19.09 -4.41
CA PHE A 242 -10.09 19.85 -3.32
C PHE A 242 -11.00 20.95 -2.76
N SER A 243 -12.02 21.42 -3.50
CA SER A 243 -12.99 22.39 -2.98
C SER A 243 -13.99 21.82 -1.98
N LYS A 244 -14.13 20.49 -1.92
CA LYS A 244 -15.04 19.76 -1.01
C LYS A 244 -14.37 19.30 0.29
N LEU A 245 -13.11 19.58 0.45
CA LEU A 245 -12.27 19.18 1.57
C LEU A 245 -11.89 20.38 2.44
#